data_f6217bdc0121b343817794de451cd5e7
#
_entry.id   f6217bdc0121b343817794de451cd5e7
#
_cell.length_a   1.000
_cell.length_b   1.000
_cell.length_c   1.000
_cell.angle_alpha   90.00
_cell.angle_beta   90.00
_cell.angle_gamma   90.00
#
_symmetry.space_group_name_H-M   'P 1'
#
loop_
_entity.id
_entity.type
_entity.pdbx_description
1 polymer ?
#
loop_
_entity_poly.entity_id
_entity_poly.type
_entity_poly.pdbx_seq_one_letter_code
_entity_poly.pdbx_strand_id
1 'polypeptide(L)'
;LLPHGYEGQGPEHSSARIERYLQLCAEDNIQVVNCTTPAQYFHVLRRQMRRNFRAPLIVFTPKSLLRAPRAVSRPSEFSSGAFQPVIPDVECMRSPESVRRVLFCSGKVYYDVSEEREKRGAEAEVAIVRVEQVYPWDAAGVTAALAKFVNLEHVVWVQEEPKNMGPWFFVHDLLQAQL
;
A
#
# COMPACT_ATOMS: atom_id res chain seq x y z
N LEU A 1 0.28 -9.77 -13.76
CA LEU A 1 -0.54 -8.58 -13.50
C LEU A 1 -1.99 -8.99 -13.39
N LEU A 2 -2.68 -8.51 -12.36
CA LEU A 2 -4.05 -8.87 -12.08
C LEU A 2 -4.94 -7.61 -11.98
N PRO A 3 -5.97 -7.48 -12.82
CA PRO A 3 -6.87 -6.33 -12.76
C PRO A 3 -7.70 -6.39 -11.47
N HIS A 4 -7.55 -5.36 -10.64
CA HIS A 4 -8.23 -5.24 -9.36
C HIS A 4 -8.79 -3.84 -9.18
N GLY A 5 -10.00 -3.74 -8.65
CA GLY A 5 -10.65 -2.48 -8.32
C GLY A 5 -12.16 -2.58 -8.28
N TYR A 6 -12.77 -1.55 -7.71
CA TYR A 6 -14.23 -1.39 -7.64
C TYR A 6 -14.69 -0.22 -8.53
N GLU A 7 -14.09 -0.11 -9.72
CA GLU A 7 -14.22 1.06 -10.61
C GLU A 7 -15.39 0.98 -11.60
N GLY A 8 -16.14 -0.12 -11.58
CA GLY A 8 -17.28 -0.31 -12.51
C GLY A 8 -16.90 -0.43 -13.98
N GLN A 9 -15.65 -0.77 -14.29
CA GLN A 9 -15.13 -0.85 -15.66
C GLN A 9 -15.33 -2.21 -16.36
N GLY A 10 -16.20 -3.04 -15.80
CA GLY A 10 -16.45 -4.37 -16.32
C GLY A 10 -15.65 -5.48 -15.62
N PRO A 11 -16.10 -6.74 -15.71
CA PRO A 11 -15.52 -7.84 -14.95
C PRO A 11 -14.07 -8.16 -15.35
N GLU A 12 -13.69 -7.97 -16.60
CA GLU A 12 -12.32 -8.21 -17.10
C GLU A 12 -11.29 -7.23 -16.54
N HIS A 13 -11.72 -6.11 -15.94
CA HIS A 13 -10.85 -5.10 -15.36
C HIS A 13 -10.92 -5.03 -13.82
N SER A 14 -11.76 -5.84 -13.18
CA SER A 14 -12.02 -5.81 -11.73
C SER A 14 -12.29 -7.19 -11.14
N SER A 15 -11.91 -8.25 -11.84
CA SER A 15 -12.19 -9.64 -11.42
C SER A 15 -11.17 -10.22 -10.44
N ALA A 16 -9.99 -9.64 -10.33
CA ALA A 16 -8.99 -10.11 -9.37
C ALA A 16 -9.44 -9.85 -7.92
N ARG A 17 -9.11 -10.78 -7.04
CA ARG A 17 -9.45 -10.74 -5.61
C ARG A 17 -8.20 -10.98 -4.78
N ILE A 18 -7.76 -9.95 -4.08
CA ILE A 18 -6.51 -9.96 -3.30
C ILE A 18 -6.57 -11.02 -2.20
N GLU A 19 -7.70 -11.18 -1.54
CA GLU A 19 -7.91 -12.17 -0.48
C GLU A 19 -7.64 -13.61 -0.93
N ARG A 20 -7.94 -13.94 -2.18
CA ARG A 20 -7.68 -15.29 -2.73
C ARG A 20 -6.19 -15.59 -2.83
N TYR A 21 -5.40 -14.60 -3.22
CA TYR A 21 -3.95 -14.76 -3.30
C TYR A 21 -3.31 -14.77 -1.92
N LEU A 22 -3.84 -13.97 -0.99
CA LEU A 22 -3.36 -13.99 0.40
C LEU A 22 -3.65 -15.34 1.09
N GLN A 23 -4.74 -16.01 0.74
CA GLN A 23 -5.02 -17.37 1.22
C GLN A 23 -4.03 -18.43 0.70
N LEU A 24 -3.33 -18.16 -0.41
CA LEU A 24 -2.30 -19.04 -0.95
C LEU A 24 -0.90 -18.76 -0.38
N CYS A 25 -0.76 -17.71 0.42
CA CYS A 25 0.51 -17.30 1.00
C CYS A 25 0.91 -18.21 2.16
N ALA A 26 2.13 -18.78 2.07
CA ALA A 26 2.73 -19.56 3.14
C ALA A 26 4.26 -19.56 2.96
N GLU A 27 5.01 -19.38 4.05
CA GLU A 27 6.48 -19.54 4.07
C GLU A 27 7.21 -18.80 2.93
N ASP A 28 6.76 -17.57 2.64
CA ASP A 28 7.31 -16.70 1.59
C ASP A 28 7.23 -17.28 0.15
N ASN A 29 6.31 -18.20 -0.09
CA ASN A 29 6.14 -18.92 -1.37
C ASN A 29 5.81 -18.01 -2.55
N ILE A 30 5.09 -16.90 -2.33
CA ILE A 30 4.72 -15.90 -3.35
C ILE A 30 4.92 -14.48 -2.80
N GLN A 31 4.78 -13.49 -3.66
CA GLN A 31 4.76 -12.08 -3.25
C GLN A 31 3.48 -11.43 -3.78
N VAL A 32 2.81 -10.67 -2.93
CA VAL A 32 1.58 -9.96 -3.29
C VAL A 32 1.79 -8.47 -3.08
N VAL A 33 1.68 -7.71 -4.16
CA VAL A 33 1.91 -6.26 -4.16
C VAL A 33 0.76 -5.51 -4.83
N ASN A 34 0.54 -4.28 -4.38
CA ASN A 34 -0.44 -3.35 -4.92
C ASN A 34 0.17 -1.95 -4.92
N CYS A 35 0.96 -1.66 -5.96
CA CYS A 35 1.79 -0.46 -6.03
C CYS A 35 0.96 0.80 -6.27
N THR A 36 1.32 1.88 -5.57
CA THR A 36 0.66 3.18 -5.72
C THR A 36 1.29 4.06 -6.80
N THR A 37 2.58 3.93 -7.09
CA THR A 37 3.29 4.81 -8.03
C THR A 37 4.00 4.06 -9.16
N PRO A 38 4.24 4.70 -10.32
CA PRO A 38 5.04 4.13 -11.41
C PRO A 38 6.45 3.70 -10.98
N ALA A 39 7.13 4.48 -10.12
CA ALA A 39 8.46 4.12 -9.62
C ALA A 39 8.44 2.86 -8.76
N GLN A 40 7.45 2.70 -7.88
CA GLN A 40 7.27 1.48 -7.10
C GLN A 40 7.02 0.27 -8.00
N TYR A 41 6.16 0.41 -8.99
CA TYR A 41 5.92 -0.63 -9.98
C TYR A 41 7.20 -1.03 -10.74
N PHE A 42 7.98 -0.05 -11.19
CA PHE A 42 9.27 -0.28 -11.84
C PHE A 42 10.23 -1.04 -10.90
N HIS A 43 10.38 -0.56 -9.66
CA HIS A 43 11.33 -1.15 -8.72
C HIS A 43 10.92 -2.54 -8.23
N VAL A 44 9.65 -2.86 -8.13
CA VAL A 44 9.22 -4.24 -7.78
C VAL A 44 9.59 -5.22 -8.90
N LEU A 45 9.42 -4.84 -10.17
CA LEU A 45 9.85 -5.66 -11.30
C LEU A 45 11.37 -5.81 -11.34
N ARG A 46 12.09 -4.71 -11.15
CA ARG A 46 13.57 -4.72 -11.05
C ARG A 46 14.04 -5.62 -9.91
N ARG A 47 13.42 -5.55 -8.73
CA ARG A 47 13.70 -6.42 -7.60
C ARG A 47 13.47 -7.88 -7.95
N GLN A 48 12.35 -8.20 -8.60
CA GLN A 48 11.99 -9.57 -9.02
C GLN A 48 13.07 -10.18 -9.94
N MET A 49 13.60 -9.40 -10.87
CA MET A 49 14.62 -9.87 -11.80
C MET A 49 16.01 -10.01 -11.17
N ARG A 50 16.30 -9.28 -10.09
CA ARG A 50 17.63 -9.27 -9.46
C ARG A 50 17.79 -10.25 -8.29
N ARG A 51 16.69 -10.79 -7.77
CA ARG A 51 16.74 -11.77 -6.68
C ARG A 51 17.38 -13.08 -7.16
N ASN A 52 18.12 -13.72 -6.26
CA ASN A 52 18.78 -15.00 -6.52
C ASN A 52 17.87 -16.23 -6.29
N PHE A 53 16.60 -16.00 -6.02
CA PHE A 53 15.56 -17.03 -5.87
C PHE A 53 14.38 -16.74 -6.81
N ARG A 54 13.57 -17.77 -7.07
CA ARG A 54 12.37 -17.66 -7.90
C ARG A 54 11.13 -17.92 -7.05
N ALA A 55 10.31 -16.89 -6.90
CA ALA A 55 8.97 -16.99 -6.31
C ALA A 55 8.02 -16.14 -7.18
N PRO A 56 6.78 -16.56 -7.41
CA PRO A 56 5.80 -15.76 -8.15
C PRO A 56 5.60 -14.37 -7.55
N LEU A 57 5.51 -13.38 -8.41
CA LEU A 57 5.14 -12.00 -8.04
C LEU A 57 3.74 -11.71 -8.57
N ILE A 58 2.79 -11.51 -7.68
CA ILE A 58 1.42 -11.14 -7.97
C ILE A 58 1.29 -9.64 -7.82
N VAL A 59 1.01 -8.93 -8.92
CA VAL A 59 0.86 -7.47 -8.93
C VAL A 59 -0.59 -7.12 -9.21
N PHE A 60 -1.26 -6.53 -8.24
CA PHE A 60 -2.58 -5.94 -8.42
C PHE A 60 -2.45 -4.61 -9.14
N THR A 61 -3.24 -4.43 -10.21
CA THR A 61 -3.11 -3.30 -11.14
C THR A 61 -4.47 -2.68 -11.42
N PRO A 62 -4.92 -1.72 -10.60
CA PRO A 62 -6.14 -0.97 -10.91
C PRO A 62 -5.95 -0.17 -12.19
N LYS A 63 -6.90 -0.28 -13.12
CA LYS A 63 -6.81 0.31 -14.45
C LYS A 63 -6.82 1.84 -14.44
N SER A 64 -7.55 2.44 -13.51
CA SER A 64 -7.65 3.90 -13.36
C SER A 64 -6.29 4.57 -13.13
N LEU A 65 -5.36 3.90 -12.43
CA LEU A 65 -4.03 4.46 -12.17
C LEU A 65 -3.21 4.71 -13.45
N LEU A 66 -3.50 4.03 -14.55
CA LEU A 66 -2.84 4.27 -15.84
C LEU A 66 -3.06 5.70 -16.38
N ARG A 67 -4.10 6.38 -15.94
CA ARG A 67 -4.48 7.72 -16.40
C ARG A 67 -4.69 8.71 -15.26
N ALA A 68 -4.42 8.32 -14.02
CA ALA A 68 -4.58 9.18 -12.86
C ALA A 68 -3.51 10.27 -12.84
N PRO A 69 -3.86 11.56 -12.90
CA PRO A 69 -2.89 12.65 -12.96
C PRO A 69 -1.96 12.71 -11.74
N ARG A 70 -2.41 12.20 -10.59
CA ARG A 70 -1.63 12.14 -9.34
C ARG A 70 -0.71 10.91 -9.27
N ALA A 71 -0.96 9.87 -10.07
CA ALA A 71 -0.17 8.64 -10.10
C ALA A 71 1.07 8.81 -11.00
N VAL A 72 1.97 9.67 -10.59
CA VAL A 72 3.20 10.02 -11.33
C VAL A 72 4.43 9.81 -10.45
N SER A 73 5.60 9.70 -11.11
CA SER A 73 6.89 9.63 -10.43
C SER A 73 7.90 10.48 -11.17
N ARG A 74 8.82 11.10 -10.44
CA ARG A 74 9.92 11.89 -11.01
C ARG A 74 10.96 10.96 -11.66
N PRO A 75 11.67 11.37 -12.72
CA PRO A 75 12.73 10.55 -13.32
C PRO A 75 13.80 10.07 -12.33
N SER A 76 14.13 10.88 -11.33
CA SER A 76 15.08 10.52 -10.27
C SER A 76 14.62 9.34 -9.42
N GLU A 77 13.30 9.13 -9.25
CA GLU A 77 12.75 8.00 -8.49
C GLU A 77 12.94 6.66 -9.21
N PHE A 78 13.15 6.67 -10.53
CA PHE A 78 13.49 5.47 -11.31
C PHE A 78 14.98 5.18 -11.32
N SER A 79 15.81 6.22 -11.40
CA SER A 79 17.28 6.10 -11.54
C SER A 79 17.96 5.80 -10.20
N SER A 80 17.44 6.34 -9.10
CA SER A 80 17.96 6.16 -7.75
C SER A 80 16.84 5.70 -6.82
N GLY A 81 17.04 4.59 -6.13
CA GLY A 81 16.03 4.07 -5.20
C GLY A 81 15.83 2.56 -5.32
N ALA A 82 14.85 2.08 -4.58
CA ALA A 82 14.46 0.68 -4.52
C ALA A 82 12.97 0.55 -4.24
N PHE A 83 12.44 -0.65 -4.43
CA PHE A 83 11.08 -0.96 -3.98
C PHE A 83 10.98 -0.86 -2.46
N GLN A 84 10.01 -0.11 -1.98
CA GLN A 84 9.69 0.06 -0.56
C GLN A 84 8.40 -0.71 -0.26
N PRO A 85 8.43 -1.77 0.56
CA PRO A 85 7.23 -2.52 0.95
C PRO A 85 6.22 -1.67 1.70
N VAL A 86 6.71 -0.74 2.52
CA VAL A 86 5.93 0.25 3.27
C VAL A 86 6.48 1.64 2.99
N ILE A 87 5.61 2.57 2.64
CA ILE A 87 5.98 3.97 2.40
C ILE A 87 5.33 4.84 3.47
N PRO A 88 6.11 5.46 4.35
CA PRO A 88 5.60 6.36 5.36
C PRO A 88 5.08 7.67 4.76
N ASP A 89 4.26 8.38 5.49
CA ASP A 89 3.79 9.70 5.11
C ASP A 89 4.89 10.75 5.30
N VAL A 90 5.41 11.27 4.19
CA VAL A 90 6.52 12.24 4.19
C VAL A 90 6.06 13.62 4.70
N GLU A 91 4.80 14.00 4.48
CA GLU A 91 4.26 15.30 4.90
C GLU A 91 4.14 15.38 6.41
N CYS A 92 3.58 14.34 7.03
CA CYS A 92 3.45 14.25 8.49
C CYS A 92 4.78 14.16 9.24
N MET A 93 5.89 13.86 8.55
CA MET A 93 7.23 13.85 9.15
C MET A 93 7.73 15.24 9.56
N ARG A 94 7.04 16.31 9.15
CA ARG A 94 7.41 17.69 9.55
C ARG A 94 6.93 18.03 10.95
N SER A 95 5.84 17.40 11.42
CA SER A 95 5.26 17.60 12.75
C SER A 95 4.66 16.29 13.26
N PRO A 96 5.49 15.25 13.51
CA PRO A 96 5.00 13.93 13.87
C PRO A 96 4.26 13.89 15.21
N GLU A 97 4.52 14.85 16.10
CA GLU A 97 3.84 15.02 17.37
C GLU A 97 2.39 15.46 17.25
N SER A 98 2.01 16.04 16.11
CA SER A 98 0.63 16.46 15.83
C SER A 98 -0.26 15.32 15.36
N VAL A 99 0.34 14.21 14.90
CA VAL A 99 -0.39 13.08 14.34
C VAL A 99 -1.14 12.32 15.44
N ARG A 100 -2.45 12.20 15.29
CA ARG A 100 -3.36 11.44 16.17
C ARG A 100 -3.87 10.17 15.51
N ARG A 101 -3.86 10.11 14.20
CA ARG A 101 -4.40 9.00 13.44
C ARG A 101 -3.49 8.59 12.30
N VAL A 102 -3.26 7.28 12.18
CA VAL A 102 -2.57 6.68 11.03
C VAL A 102 -3.56 5.85 10.22
N LEU A 103 -3.65 6.13 8.94
CA LEU A 103 -4.41 5.35 7.96
C LEU A 103 -3.43 4.49 7.16
N PHE A 104 -3.52 3.17 7.31
CA PHE A 104 -2.85 2.23 6.43
C PHE A 104 -3.74 1.89 5.24
N CYS A 105 -3.18 1.88 4.05
CA CYS A 105 -3.90 1.51 2.84
C CYS A 105 -2.97 0.87 1.81
N SER A 106 -3.54 0.27 0.78
CA SER A 106 -2.81 -0.35 -0.33
C SER A 106 -3.47 -0.01 -1.66
N GLY A 107 -2.66 0.29 -2.69
CA GLY A 107 -3.14 0.57 -4.03
C GLY A 107 -3.88 1.91 -4.19
N LYS A 108 -4.83 1.95 -5.12
CA LYS A 108 -5.42 3.21 -5.58
C LYS A 108 -6.22 4.00 -4.53
N VAL A 109 -6.77 3.34 -3.52
CA VAL A 109 -7.52 4.01 -2.43
C VAL A 109 -6.68 5.07 -1.71
N TYR A 110 -5.36 4.97 -1.80
CA TYR A 110 -4.43 6.00 -1.33
C TYR A 110 -4.79 7.38 -1.90
N TYR A 111 -5.10 7.46 -3.19
CA TYR A 111 -5.38 8.74 -3.84
C TYR A 111 -6.69 9.36 -3.38
N ASP A 112 -7.72 8.53 -3.18
CA ASP A 112 -9.03 8.98 -2.68
C ASP A 112 -8.89 9.50 -1.24
N VAL A 113 -8.18 8.75 -0.39
CA VAL A 113 -7.93 9.13 1.02
C VAL A 113 -7.05 10.39 1.11
N SER A 114 -6.01 10.50 0.27
CA SER A 114 -5.13 11.67 0.23
C SER A 114 -5.89 12.93 -0.19
N GLU A 115 -6.74 12.83 -1.22
CA GLU A 115 -7.55 13.94 -1.68
C GLU A 115 -8.57 14.38 -0.62
N GLU A 116 -9.22 13.43 0.05
CA GLU A 116 -10.18 13.74 1.11
C GLU A 116 -9.50 14.37 2.34
N ARG A 117 -8.28 13.91 2.69
CA ARG A 117 -7.46 14.50 3.75
C ARG A 117 -7.14 15.97 3.45
N GLU A 118 -6.69 16.26 2.21
CA GLU A 118 -6.41 17.63 1.76
C GLU A 118 -7.66 18.53 1.82
N LYS A 119 -8.82 18.02 1.34
CA LYS A 119 -10.09 18.76 1.40
C LYS A 119 -10.52 19.12 2.83
N ARG A 120 -10.14 18.28 3.80
CA ARG A 120 -10.46 18.50 5.22
C ARG A 120 -9.42 19.33 5.97
N GLY A 121 -8.29 19.63 5.35
CA GLY A 121 -7.17 20.31 6.03
C GLY A 121 -6.59 19.49 7.19
N ALA A 122 -6.60 18.14 7.06
CA ALA A 122 -6.23 17.21 8.14
C ALA A 122 -4.80 16.68 8.00
N GLU A 123 -3.95 17.29 7.18
CA GLU A 123 -2.61 16.81 6.86
C GLU A 123 -1.68 16.75 8.07
N ALA A 124 -1.91 17.61 9.07
CA ALA A 124 -1.09 17.64 10.28
C ALA A 124 -1.49 16.53 11.29
N GLU A 125 -2.75 16.09 11.29
CA GLU A 125 -3.29 15.18 12.31
C GLU A 125 -3.44 13.75 11.82
N VAL A 126 -3.52 13.54 10.50
CA VAL A 126 -3.80 12.25 9.88
C VAL A 126 -2.67 11.86 8.94
N ALA A 127 -1.89 10.87 9.32
CA ALA A 127 -0.86 10.29 8.46
C ALA A 127 -1.41 9.15 7.60
N ILE A 128 -0.93 9.04 6.35
CA ILE A 128 -1.29 7.96 5.44
C ILE A 128 -0.04 7.12 5.14
N VAL A 129 -0.03 5.89 5.61
CA VAL A 129 1.05 4.92 5.36
C VAL A 129 0.61 3.93 4.28
N ARG A 130 1.40 3.85 3.21
CA ARG A 130 1.10 2.97 2.08
C ARG A 130 1.77 1.62 2.24
N VAL A 131 0.99 0.55 2.22
CA VAL A 131 1.47 -0.83 2.19
C VAL A 131 1.51 -1.28 0.73
N GLU A 132 2.67 -1.13 0.10
CA GLU A 132 2.90 -1.49 -1.30
C GLU A 132 3.02 -3.01 -1.48
N GLN A 133 3.56 -3.71 -0.46
CA GLN A 133 3.64 -5.16 -0.41
C GLN A 133 2.82 -5.70 0.76
N VAL A 134 1.75 -6.42 0.43
CA VAL A 134 0.89 -7.03 1.45
C VAL A 134 1.49 -8.36 1.94
N TYR A 135 2.17 -9.09 1.05
CA TYR A 135 2.86 -10.33 1.43
C TYR A 135 4.19 -10.49 0.66
N PRO A 136 5.27 -10.93 1.31
CA PRO A 136 5.44 -11.05 2.78
C PRO A 136 5.21 -9.72 3.51
N TRP A 137 4.67 -9.80 4.72
CA TRP A 137 4.42 -8.61 5.53
C TRP A 137 5.72 -7.98 6.05
N ASP A 138 5.89 -6.69 5.85
CA ASP A 138 7.03 -5.94 6.36
C ASP A 138 6.74 -5.37 7.77
N ALA A 139 6.81 -6.24 8.77
CA ALA A 139 6.57 -5.86 10.16
C ALA A 139 7.53 -4.75 10.62
N ALA A 140 8.80 -4.82 10.21
CA ALA A 140 9.81 -3.82 10.58
C ALA A 140 9.49 -2.44 9.98
N GLY A 141 9.07 -2.40 8.71
CA GLY A 141 8.66 -1.16 8.04
C GLY A 141 7.41 -0.54 8.67
N VAL A 142 6.43 -1.36 9.04
CA VAL A 142 5.21 -0.91 9.74
C VAL A 142 5.55 -0.35 11.11
N THR A 143 6.32 -1.08 11.92
CA THR A 143 6.77 -0.62 13.24
C THR A 143 7.56 0.69 13.13
N ALA A 144 8.48 0.79 12.18
CA ALA A 144 9.28 2.00 11.97
C ALA A 144 8.43 3.21 11.53
N ALA A 145 7.34 2.98 10.79
CA ALA A 145 6.40 4.03 10.42
C ALA A 145 5.59 4.52 11.62
N LEU A 146 5.11 3.61 12.48
CA LEU A 146 4.32 3.93 13.67
C LEU A 146 5.16 4.61 14.77
N ALA A 147 6.38 4.16 14.99
CA ALA A 147 7.27 4.66 16.06
C ALA A 147 7.57 6.17 15.97
N LYS A 148 7.27 6.80 14.84
CA LYS A 148 7.47 8.24 14.65
C LYS A 148 6.37 9.10 15.27
N PHE A 149 5.20 8.52 15.53
CA PHE A 149 4.00 9.24 15.98
C PHE A 149 3.75 9.01 17.47
N VAL A 150 4.39 9.82 18.32
CA VAL A 150 4.37 9.67 19.79
C VAL A 150 3.01 9.92 20.45
N ASN A 151 2.11 10.63 19.76
CA ASN A 151 0.78 10.97 20.26
C ASN A 151 -0.35 10.25 19.51
N LEU A 152 -0.04 9.10 18.92
CA LEU A 152 -0.97 8.32 18.13
C LEU A 152 -2.10 7.75 19.00
N GLU A 153 -3.34 7.98 18.57
CA GLU A 153 -4.56 7.52 19.25
C GLU A 153 -5.28 6.41 18.46
N HIS A 154 -5.19 6.48 17.12
CA HIS A 154 -5.93 5.59 16.25
C HIS A 154 -5.07 5.06 15.11
N VAL A 155 -5.14 3.74 14.91
CA VAL A 155 -4.61 3.06 13.73
C VAL A 155 -5.78 2.43 12.97
N VAL A 156 -5.88 2.72 11.67
CA VAL A 156 -7.00 2.30 10.83
C VAL A 156 -6.48 1.68 9.54
N TRP A 157 -7.02 0.53 9.16
CA TRP A 157 -6.86 -0.01 7.81
C TRP A 157 -7.96 0.50 6.90
N VAL A 158 -7.61 1.06 5.74
CA VAL A 158 -8.55 1.57 4.74
C VAL A 158 -8.45 0.75 3.47
N GLN A 159 -9.56 0.27 2.98
CA GLN A 159 -9.67 -0.50 1.73
C GLN A 159 -10.99 -0.16 1.01
N GLU A 160 -11.04 -0.42 -0.30
CA GLU A 160 -12.25 -0.23 -1.11
C GLU A 160 -13.27 -1.37 -0.90
N GLU A 161 -12.76 -2.55 -0.62
CA GLU A 161 -13.55 -3.76 -0.45
C GLU A 161 -14.37 -3.74 0.83
N PRO A 162 -15.54 -4.39 0.85
CA PRO A 162 -16.25 -4.62 2.09
C PRO A 162 -15.41 -5.49 3.05
N LYS A 163 -15.72 -5.43 4.35
CA LYS A 163 -14.93 -6.05 5.42
C LYS A 163 -14.64 -7.56 5.21
N ASN A 164 -15.54 -8.28 4.55
CA ASN A 164 -15.39 -9.71 4.28
C ASN A 164 -14.56 -10.03 3.03
N MET A 165 -14.02 -9.01 2.36
CA MET A 165 -13.19 -9.10 1.16
C MET A 165 -11.92 -8.27 1.34
N GLY A 166 -11.04 -8.31 0.34
CA GLY A 166 -9.79 -7.57 0.37
C GLY A 166 -8.79 -8.14 1.38
N PRO A 167 -7.78 -7.37 1.77
CA PRO A 167 -6.72 -7.83 2.65
C PRO A 167 -7.07 -7.80 4.15
N TRP A 168 -8.21 -7.26 4.57
CA TRP A 168 -8.54 -7.01 5.98
C TRP A 168 -8.25 -8.20 6.90
N PHE A 169 -8.80 -9.38 6.59
CA PHE A 169 -8.63 -10.55 7.46
C PHE A 169 -7.19 -11.06 7.52
N PHE A 170 -6.38 -10.72 6.53
CA PHE A 170 -4.96 -11.06 6.53
C PHE A 170 -4.14 -10.04 7.32
N VAL A 171 -4.42 -8.74 7.14
CA VAL A 171 -3.60 -7.67 7.74
C VAL A 171 -3.99 -7.36 9.18
N HIS A 172 -5.21 -7.68 9.60
CA HIS A 172 -5.75 -7.32 10.92
C HIS A 172 -4.84 -7.79 12.07
N ASP A 173 -4.58 -9.09 12.15
CA ASP A 173 -3.79 -9.66 13.24
C ASP A 173 -2.31 -9.25 13.14
N LEU A 174 -1.79 -9.13 11.91
CA LEU A 174 -0.43 -8.65 11.66
C LEU A 174 -0.25 -7.21 12.11
N LEU A 175 -1.22 -6.35 11.81
CA LEU A 175 -1.16 -4.93 12.21
C LEU A 175 -1.35 -4.79 13.71
N GLN A 176 -2.26 -5.56 14.31
CA GLN A 176 -2.48 -5.56 15.75
C GLN A 176 -1.23 -6.00 16.53
N ALA A 177 -0.46 -6.92 16.00
CA ALA A 177 0.80 -7.37 16.62
C ALA A 177 1.90 -6.29 16.61
N GLN A 178 1.72 -5.18 15.90
CA GLN A 178 2.66 -4.05 15.84
C GLN A 178 2.25 -2.88 16.75
N LEU A 179 1.07 -2.96 17.38
CA LEU A 179 0.51 -1.94 18.28
C LEU A 179 0.80 -2.28 19.74
#